data_d3f5bcfe5097475496975e59418109cc
#
_entry.id   d3f5bcfe5097475496975e59418109cc
#
_cell.length_a   1.000
_cell.length_b   1.000
_cell.length_c   1.000
_cell.angle_alpha   90.00
_cell.angle_beta   90.00
_cell.angle_gamma   90.00
#
_symmetry.space_group_name_H-M   'P 1'
#
loop_
_entity.id
_entity.type
_entity.pdbx_description
1 polymer ?
#
loop_
_entity_poly.entity_id
_entity_poly.type
_entity_poly.pdbx_seq_one_letter_code
_entity_poly.pdbx_strand_id
1 'polypeptide(L)'
;ASGALEKIFQIANAPLLNNKTPDSTVSGYSFTSLRGKLRLPVRGELVNRFDSPRQEGGIKWRGLFIRAKNGNEVKAIASGQVVFADWLRGFGNLMIVDHGSSYMSLYGYNEAIYRRVGDKVQGGDTIAIVGNSGGSSESGLYFELRHQGKPFDPLTWVKIE
;
A
#
# COMPACT_ATOMS: atom_id res chain seq x y z
N ALA A 1 2.72 22.13 -12.49
CA ALA A 1 3.12 22.57 -11.82
C ALA A 1 2.85 22.66 -10.32
N SER A 2 3.05 23.81 -9.75
CA SER A 2 3.02 23.96 -8.30
C SER A 2 1.67 23.61 -7.66
N GLY A 3 0.56 23.87 -8.34
CA GLY A 3 -0.75 23.58 -7.78
C GLY A 3 -1.01 22.10 -7.57
N ALA A 4 -0.55 21.26 -8.49
CA ALA A 4 -0.73 19.81 -8.36
C ALA A 4 0.13 19.26 -7.22
N LEU A 5 1.37 19.70 -7.10
CA LEU A 5 2.25 19.28 -6.01
C LEU A 5 1.74 19.73 -4.66
N GLU A 6 1.23 20.95 -4.58
CA GLU A 6 0.68 21.49 -3.36
C GLU A 6 -0.55 20.70 -2.91
N LYS A 7 -1.40 20.33 -3.84
CA LYS A 7 -2.58 19.52 -3.55
C LYS A 7 -2.18 18.14 -3.01
N ILE A 8 -1.19 17.50 -3.62
CA ILE A 8 -0.69 16.21 -3.16
C ILE A 8 -0.09 16.36 -1.76
N PHE A 9 0.66 17.43 -1.54
CA PHE A 9 1.23 17.72 -0.23
C PHE A 9 0.16 17.86 0.84
N GLN A 10 -0.91 18.59 0.55
CA GLN A 10 -2.01 18.77 1.50
C GLN A 10 -2.70 17.44 1.81
N ILE A 11 -2.92 16.60 0.81
CA ILE A 11 -3.50 15.27 1.00
C ILE A 11 -2.61 14.43 1.91
N ALA A 12 -1.30 14.44 1.66
CA ALA A 12 -0.36 13.62 2.41
C ALA A 12 -0.20 14.07 3.87
N ASN A 13 -0.45 15.34 4.16
CA ASN A 13 -0.27 15.88 5.50
C ASN A 13 -1.57 16.00 6.28
N ALA A 14 -2.71 15.78 5.65
CA ALA A 14 -4.00 15.82 6.31
C ALA A 14 -4.34 14.44 6.90
N PRO A 15 -5.18 14.38 7.93
CA PRO A 15 -5.77 13.10 8.31
C PRO A 15 -6.45 12.48 7.10
N LEU A 16 -6.43 11.14 7.00
CA LEU A 16 -7.09 10.46 5.88
C LEU A 16 -8.57 10.79 5.89
N LEU A 17 -9.05 11.42 4.81
CA LEU A 17 -10.45 11.80 4.69
C LEU A 17 -11.35 10.58 4.55
N ASN A 18 -10.83 9.53 3.90
CA ASN A 18 -11.54 8.27 3.76
C ASN A 18 -10.70 7.17 4.38
N ASN A 19 -10.98 6.85 5.63
CA ASN A 19 -10.25 5.82 6.37
C ASN A 19 -10.91 4.44 6.24
N LYS A 20 -11.69 4.25 5.19
CA LYS A 20 -12.27 2.95 4.89
C LYS A 20 -11.25 2.09 4.17
N THR A 21 -11.17 0.84 4.57
CA THR A 21 -10.31 -0.13 3.91
C THR A 21 -11.03 -0.78 2.71
N PRO A 22 -10.27 -1.41 1.80
CA PRO A 22 -10.87 -2.13 0.68
C PRO A 22 -11.88 -3.18 1.15
N ASP A 23 -12.88 -3.40 0.32
CA ASP A 23 -13.88 -4.44 0.55
C ASP A 23 -14.19 -5.17 -0.77
N SER A 24 -15.20 -6.03 -0.75
CA SER A 24 -15.52 -6.85 -1.93
C SER A 24 -16.04 -6.04 -3.11
N THR A 25 -16.33 -4.75 -2.95
CA THR A 25 -16.83 -3.94 -4.07
C THR A 25 -15.80 -3.76 -5.18
N VAL A 26 -14.50 -3.98 -4.90
CA VAL A 26 -13.45 -3.90 -5.92
C VAL A 26 -13.18 -5.25 -6.58
N SER A 27 -13.88 -6.31 -6.17
CA SER A 27 -13.69 -7.64 -6.75
C SER A 27 -14.31 -7.72 -8.15
N GLY A 28 -13.64 -8.45 -9.03
CA GLY A 28 -14.15 -8.70 -10.39
C GLY A 28 -13.88 -7.62 -11.40
N TYR A 29 -13.32 -6.49 -11.01
CA TYR A 29 -12.96 -5.41 -11.94
C TYR A 29 -11.50 -5.54 -12.37
N SER A 30 -11.20 -5.12 -13.59
CA SER A 30 -9.81 -4.99 -14.01
C SER A 30 -9.15 -3.88 -13.18
N PHE A 31 -7.85 -4.03 -12.90
CA PHE A 31 -7.16 -3.06 -12.05
C PHE A 31 -7.19 -1.65 -12.63
N THR A 32 -7.03 -1.52 -13.96
CA THR A 32 -7.04 -0.21 -14.61
C THR A 32 -8.36 0.53 -14.44
N SER A 33 -9.48 -0.18 -14.31
CA SER A 33 -10.78 0.44 -14.10
C SER A 33 -10.96 0.99 -12.70
N LEU A 34 -10.05 0.67 -11.80
CA LEU A 34 -10.14 1.08 -10.39
C LEU A 34 -9.38 2.36 -10.09
N ARG A 35 -8.75 2.98 -11.09
CA ARG A 35 -8.01 4.22 -10.89
C ARG A 35 -8.91 5.30 -10.30
N GLY A 36 -8.45 5.89 -9.19
CA GLY A 36 -9.22 6.89 -8.47
C GLY A 36 -10.31 6.32 -7.57
N LYS A 37 -10.45 5.00 -7.53
CA LYS A 37 -11.49 4.32 -6.73
C LYS A 37 -10.90 3.45 -5.62
N LEU A 38 -9.60 3.29 -5.57
CA LEU A 38 -8.96 2.45 -4.56
C LEU A 38 -9.05 3.07 -3.18
N ARG A 39 -9.01 2.22 -2.16
CA ARG A 39 -8.90 2.63 -0.77
C ARG A 39 -7.55 2.15 -0.25
N LEU A 40 -6.98 2.89 0.71
CA LEU A 40 -5.72 2.46 1.31
C LEU A 40 -5.91 1.12 2.03
N PRO A 41 -4.87 0.26 2.03
CA PRO A 41 -5.02 -1.12 2.49
C PRO A 41 -5.14 -1.27 4.00
N VAL A 42 -4.94 -0.22 4.76
CA VAL A 42 -5.01 -0.26 6.22
C VAL A 42 -5.56 1.05 6.75
N ARG A 43 -6.25 0.99 7.88
CA ARG A 43 -6.68 2.19 8.60
C ARG A 43 -5.49 2.76 9.34
N GLY A 44 -5.22 4.04 9.14
CA GLY A 44 -4.10 4.66 9.81
C GLY A 44 -3.87 6.07 9.34
N GLU A 45 -2.71 6.58 9.69
CA GLU A 45 -2.30 7.94 9.39
C GLU A 45 -1.17 7.91 8.36
N LEU A 46 -1.36 8.64 7.26
CA LEU A 46 -0.32 8.75 6.24
C LEU A 46 0.82 9.62 6.77
N VAL A 47 1.99 9.03 6.94
CA VAL A 47 3.16 9.69 7.51
C VAL A 47 4.16 10.05 6.42
N ASN A 48 4.43 9.14 5.50
CA ASN A 48 5.36 9.38 4.41
C ASN A 48 4.66 9.08 3.08
N ARG A 49 4.96 9.90 2.08
CA ARG A 49 4.37 9.80 0.77
C ARG A 49 5.41 9.42 -0.27
N PHE A 50 4.93 9.01 -1.43
CA PHE A 50 5.78 8.66 -2.56
C PHE A 50 6.69 9.85 -2.93
N ASP A 51 7.95 9.54 -3.17
CA ASP A 51 8.98 10.48 -3.62
C ASP A 51 9.39 11.53 -2.58
N SER A 52 8.90 11.42 -1.33
CA SER A 52 9.38 12.27 -0.26
C SER A 52 10.74 11.79 0.25
N PRO A 53 11.59 12.68 0.79
CA PRO A 53 12.90 12.28 1.27
C PRO A 53 12.82 11.28 2.41
N ARG A 54 13.64 10.24 2.36
CA ARG A 54 13.93 9.39 3.51
C ARG A 54 15.13 9.99 4.23
N GLN A 55 15.33 9.59 5.46
CA GLN A 55 16.20 10.25 6.43
C GLN A 55 17.56 10.65 5.92
N GLU A 56 18.26 9.88 5.12
CA GLU A 56 19.63 10.21 4.74
C GLU A 56 19.95 9.73 3.34
N GLY A 57 20.97 10.36 2.71
CA GLY A 57 21.55 9.85 1.50
C GLY A 57 20.78 10.13 0.22
N GLY A 58 19.80 10.99 0.25
CA GLY A 58 19.05 11.35 -0.96
C GLY A 58 18.11 10.26 -1.45
N ILE A 59 17.94 9.18 -0.70
CA ILE A 59 16.99 8.12 -1.04
C ILE A 59 15.58 8.63 -0.78
N LYS A 60 14.69 8.40 -1.74
CA LYS A 60 13.29 8.81 -1.61
C LYS A 60 12.40 7.62 -1.34
N TRP A 61 11.25 7.88 -0.73
CA TRP A 61 10.25 6.85 -0.53
C TRP A 61 9.71 6.39 -1.87
N ARG A 62 9.65 5.08 -2.08
CA ARG A 62 9.08 4.48 -3.30
C ARG A 62 7.60 4.17 -3.15
N GLY A 63 7.05 4.41 -1.98
CA GLY A 63 5.66 4.15 -1.68
C GLY A 63 5.22 5.01 -0.51
N LEU A 64 4.23 4.52 0.21
CA LEU A 64 3.65 5.22 1.36
C LEU A 64 4.04 4.49 2.64
N PHE A 65 4.22 5.25 3.72
CA PHE A 65 4.21 4.66 5.05
C PHE A 65 2.95 5.13 5.77
N ILE A 66 2.12 4.18 6.17
CA ILE A 66 0.85 4.44 6.84
C ILE A 66 1.00 3.95 8.29
N ARG A 67 1.09 4.90 9.22
CA ARG A 67 1.21 4.56 10.64
C ARG A 67 -0.10 3.95 11.13
N ALA A 68 -0.01 2.79 11.75
CA ALA A 68 -1.18 2.06 12.21
C ALA A 68 -0.78 1.21 13.40
N LYS A 69 -1.76 0.83 14.21
CA LYS A 69 -1.54 -0.03 15.37
C LYS A 69 -1.04 -1.39 14.94
N ASN A 70 -0.05 -1.90 15.66
CA ASN A 70 0.41 -3.27 15.51
C ASN A 70 -0.78 -4.21 15.64
N GLY A 71 -0.94 -5.12 14.69
CA GLY A 71 -2.05 -6.06 14.67
C GLY A 71 -3.27 -5.63 13.87
N ASN A 72 -3.32 -4.37 13.39
CA ASN A 72 -4.41 -3.97 12.50
C ASN A 72 -4.39 -4.80 11.22
N GLU A 73 -5.56 -5.10 10.71
CA GLU A 73 -5.69 -5.91 9.50
C GLU A 73 -5.26 -5.12 8.26
N VAL A 74 -4.51 -5.79 7.38
CA VAL A 74 -4.13 -5.27 6.08
C VAL A 74 -5.02 -5.96 5.04
N LYS A 75 -5.69 -5.16 4.20
CA LYS A 75 -6.61 -5.66 3.18
C LYS A 75 -6.00 -5.56 1.80
N ALA A 76 -6.22 -6.57 0.97
CA ALA A 76 -5.85 -6.48 -0.44
C ALA A 76 -6.62 -5.33 -1.09
N ILE A 77 -5.93 -4.47 -1.83
CA ILE A 77 -6.57 -3.30 -2.44
C ILE A 77 -7.47 -3.67 -3.61
N ALA A 78 -7.23 -4.81 -4.24
CA ALA A 78 -7.99 -5.31 -5.37
C ALA A 78 -7.72 -6.79 -5.54
N SER A 79 -8.47 -7.45 -6.39
CA SER A 79 -8.28 -8.86 -6.69
C SER A 79 -6.96 -9.10 -7.42
N GLY A 80 -6.35 -10.24 -7.18
CA GLY A 80 -5.11 -10.61 -7.82
C GLY A 80 -4.57 -11.95 -7.32
N GLN A 81 -3.32 -12.20 -7.61
CA GLN A 81 -2.64 -13.42 -7.20
C GLN A 81 -1.36 -13.07 -6.46
N VAL A 82 -1.11 -13.74 -5.34
CA VAL A 82 0.10 -13.53 -4.56
C VAL A 82 1.29 -14.11 -5.33
N VAL A 83 2.29 -13.27 -5.57
CA VAL A 83 3.51 -13.67 -6.30
C VAL A 83 4.75 -13.65 -5.40
N PHE A 84 4.66 -13.06 -4.22
CA PHE A 84 5.73 -13.08 -3.22
C PHE A 84 5.10 -12.98 -1.83
N ALA A 85 5.61 -13.79 -0.89
CA ALA A 85 5.12 -13.78 0.49
C ALA A 85 6.22 -14.35 1.40
N ASP A 86 7.15 -13.47 1.82
CA ASP A 86 8.28 -13.88 2.63
C ASP A 86 8.95 -12.66 3.23
N TRP A 87 9.91 -12.89 4.14
CA TRP A 87 10.73 -11.83 4.68
C TRP A 87 11.75 -11.38 3.63
N LEU A 88 11.88 -10.08 3.48
CA LEU A 88 12.87 -9.51 2.56
C LEU A 88 13.54 -8.33 3.23
N ARG A 89 14.87 -8.31 3.16
CA ARG A 89 15.66 -7.23 3.76
C ARG A 89 15.19 -5.86 3.24
N GLY A 90 14.94 -4.95 4.16
CA GLY A 90 14.44 -3.61 3.86
C GLY A 90 12.92 -3.49 3.85
N PHE A 91 12.20 -4.62 3.75
CA PHE A 91 10.73 -4.63 3.71
C PHE A 91 10.11 -5.41 4.87
N GLY A 92 10.92 -6.23 5.56
CA GLY A 92 10.38 -7.14 6.56
C GLY A 92 9.51 -8.21 5.92
N ASN A 93 8.43 -8.57 6.57
CA ASN A 93 7.48 -9.53 6.01
C ASN A 93 6.69 -8.83 4.90
N LEU A 94 6.98 -9.21 3.67
CA LEU A 94 6.49 -8.57 2.46
C LEU A 94 5.56 -9.49 1.68
N MET A 95 4.45 -8.93 1.22
CA MET A 95 3.58 -9.61 0.29
C MET A 95 3.44 -8.77 -0.97
N ILE A 96 3.49 -9.43 -2.13
CA ILE A 96 3.26 -8.78 -3.42
C ILE A 96 2.11 -9.48 -4.10
N VAL A 97 1.14 -8.69 -4.57
CA VAL A 97 -0.03 -9.16 -5.30
C VAL A 97 0.04 -8.64 -6.73
N ASP A 98 -0.09 -9.56 -7.68
CA ASP A 98 -0.16 -9.24 -9.10
C ASP A 98 -1.62 -9.08 -9.49
N HIS A 99 -1.99 -7.88 -9.97
CA HIS A 99 -3.37 -7.55 -10.33
C HIS A 99 -3.65 -7.69 -11.82
N GLY A 100 -2.67 -8.15 -12.61
CA GLY A 100 -2.80 -8.19 -14.06
C GLY A 100 -2.37 -6.89 -14.71
N SER A 101 -2.21 -6.93 -16.03
CA SER A 101 -1.80 -5.77 -16.84
C SER A 101 -0.51 -5.13 -16.34
N SER A 102 0.38 -5.92 -15.74
CA SER A 102 1.67 -5.49 -15.18
C SER A 102 1.54 -4.56 -13.97
N TYR A 103 0.42 -4.59 -13.27
CA TYR A 103 0.22 -3.85 -12.03
C TYR A 103 0.43 -4.76 -10.82
N MET A 104 1.14 -4.26 -9.83
CA MET A 104 1.39 -4.97 -8.57
C MET A 104 1.20 -4.06 -7.38
N SER A 105 0.77 -4.63 -6.26
CA SER A 105 0.76 -3.95 -4.97
C SER A 105 1.68 -4.68 -4.00
N LEU A 106 2.40 -3.91 -3.19
CA LEU A 106 3.36 -4.42 -2.21
C LEU A 106 2.96 -3.96 -0.82
N TYR A 107 3.00 -4.89 0.14
CA TYR A 107 2.60 -4.67 1.53
C TYR A 107 3.73 -5.14 2.43
N GLY A 108 4.45 -4.18 3.04
CA GLY A 108 5.63 -4.50 3.84
C GLY A 108 5.51 -4.11 5.30
N TYR A 109 6.50 -4.50 6.09
CA TYR A 109 6.60 -4.27 7.54
C TYR A 109 5.58 -5.07 8.35
N ASN A 110 4.94 -6.08 7.76
CA ASN A 110 3.89 -6.84 8.44
C ASN A 110 4.44 -7.64 9.60
N GLU A 111 3.63 -7.81 10.64
CA GLU A 111 3.89 -8.73 11.73
C GLU A 111 3.71 -10.17 11.26
N ALA A 112 2.68 -10.43 10.50
CA ALA A 112 2.37 -11.75 9.96
C ALA A 112 1.71 -11.63 8.60
N ILE A 113 1.90 -12.67 7.79
CA ILE A 113 1.33 -12.78 6.45
C ILE A 113 0.43 -14.00 6.44
N TYR A 114 -0.80 -13.85 5.89
CA TYR A 114 -1.81 -14.90 5.92
C TYR A 114 -2.05 -15.58 4.57
N ARG A 115 -1.24 -15.27 3.57
CA ARG A 115 -1.37 -15.87 2.24
C ARG A 115 -0.03 -16.39 1.77
N ARG A 116 -0.08 -17.28 0.78
CA ARG A 116 1.11 -17.90 0.20
C ARG A 116 1.21 -17.57 -1.28
N VAL A 117 2.40 -17.67 -1.84
CA VAL A 117 2.60 -17.55 -3.28
C VAL A 117 1.67 -18.51 -4.00
N GLY A 118 0.97 -18.00 -5.00
CA GLY A 118 -0.01 -18.75 -5.77
C GLY A 118 -1.44 -18.56 -5.34
N ASP A 119 -1.66 -18.08 -4.11
CA ASP A 119 -3.04 -17.84 -3.64
C ASP A 119 -3.68 -16.72 -4.43
N LYS A 120 -4.96 -16.92 -4.75
CA LYS A 120 -5.79 -15.85 -5.32
C LYS A 120 -6.45 -15.10 -4.18
N VAL A 121 -6.47 -13.78 -4.27
CA VAL A 121 -7.11 -12.93 -3.28
C VAL A 121 -8.12 -12.03 -3.96
N GLN A 122 -9.13 -11.63 -3.21
CA GLN A 122 -10.12 -10.66 -3.66
C GLN A 122 -9.89 -9.34 -2.93
N GLY A 123 -10.25 -8.25 -3.56
CA GLY A 123 -10.22 -6.95 -2.89
C GLY A 123 -11.00 -7.02 -1.59
N GLY A 124 -10.39 -6.51 -0.52
CA GLY A 124 -10.99 -6.55 0.80
C GLY A 124 -10.62 -7.75 1.65
N ASP A 125 -9.99 -8.77 1.08
CA ASP A 125 -9.51 -9.91 1.88
C ASP A 125 -8.44 -9.45 2.86
N THR A 126 -8.48 -9.97 4.10
CA THR A 126 -7.39 -9.75 5.05
C THR A 126 -6.23 -10.62 4.65
N ILE A 127 -5.09 -9.99 4.32
CA ILE A 127 -3.92 -10.69 3.81
C ILE A 127 -2.75 -10.68 4.78
N ALA A 128 -2.74 -9.75 5.74
CA ALA A 128 -1.64 -9.59 6.68
C ALA A 128 -2.10 -8.78 7.88
N ILE A 129 -1.22 -8.60 8.85
CA ILE A 129 -1.43 -7.66 9.95
C ILE A 129 -0.21 -6.77 10.12
N VAL A 130 -0.48 -5.54 10.55
CA VAL A 130 0.52 -4.48 10.70
C VAL A 130 1.54 -4.84 11.76
N GLY A 131 2.80 -4.52 11.49
CA GLY A 131 3.89 -4.67 12.43
C GLY A 131 4.97 -3.64 12.20
N ASN A 132 6.19 -3.98 12.56
CA ASN A 132 7.37 -3.16 12.28
C ASN A 132 8.55 -4.04 11.86
N SER A 133 8.26 -5.14 11.19
CA SER A 133 9.26 -6.16 10.85
C SER A 133 10.34 -5.66 9.89
N GLY A 134 10.12 -4.52 9.23
CA GLY A 134 11.13 -3.90 8.38
C GLY A 134 12.17 -3.06 9.13
N GLY A 135 12.13 -3.03 10.45
CA GLY A 135 13.07 -2.25 11.24
C GLY A 135 12.66 -0.81 11.48
N SER A 136 11.42 -0.46 11.12
CA SER A 136 10.88 0.86 11.41
C SER A 136 10.75 1.08 12.91
N SER A 137 10.98 2.30 13.37
CA SER A 137 10.77 2.65 14.79
C SER A 137 9.29 2.73 15.16
N GLU A 138 8.42 2.84 14.16
CA GLU A 138 6.97 2.92 14.36
C GLU A 138 6.30 1.71 13.70
N SER A 139 5.18 1.27 14.28
CA SER A 139 4.36 0.27 13.62
C SER A 139 3.57 0.92 12.49
N GLY A 140 3.40 0.21 11.40
CA GLY A 140 2.69 0.71 10.25
C GLY A 140 2.89 -0.18 9.05
N LEU A 141 2.24 0.21 7.96
CA LEU A 141 2.33 -0.51 6.69
C LEU A 141 3.16 0.29 5.69
N TYR A 142 4.13 -0.39 5.09
CA TYR A 142 4.79 0.14 3.90
C TYR A 142 4.03 -0.36 2.68
N PHE A 143 3.56 0.53 1.83
CA PHE A 143 2.67 0.21 0.72
C PHE A 143 3.19 0.81 -0.57
N GLU A 144 3.33 -0.02 -1.61
CA GLU A 144 3.71 0.44 -2.96
C GLU A 144 2.71 -0.03 -3.99
N LEU A 145 2.59 0.77 -5.04
CA LEU A 145 2.01 0.34 -6.31
C LEU A 145 3.08 0.40 -7.38
N ARG A 146 3.12 -0.60 -8.25
CA ARG A 146 4.06 -0.66 -9.37
C ARG A 146 3.35 -0.99 -10.66
N HIS A 147 3.82 -0.38 -11.74
CA HIS A 147 3.38 -0.71 -13.09
C HIS A 147 4.62 -1.00 -13.93
N GLN A 148 4.66 -2.18 -14.53
CA GLN A 148 5.83 -2.64 -15.30
C GLN A 148 7.13 -2.55 -14.48
N GLY A 149 7.04 -2.90 -13.20
CA GLY A 149 8.16 -2.89 -12.28
C GLY A 149 8.55 -1.53 -11.72
N LYS A 150 7.88 -0.47 -12.14
CA LYS A 150 8.22 0.89 -11.70
C LYS A 150 7.23 1.38 -10.65
N PRO A 151 7.71 1.82 -9.49
CA PRO A 151 6.82 2.40 -8.48
C PRO A 151 6.19 3.71 -9.00
N PHE A 152 4.96 3.94 -8.62
CA PHE A 152 4.28 5.21 -8.90
C PHE A 152 3.48 5.61 -7.64
N ASP A 153 3.01 6.86 -7.64
CA ASP A 153 2.35 7.43 -6.46
C ASP A 153 0.98 6.80 -6.25
N PRO A 154 0.78 6.01 -5.18
CA PRO A 154 -0.51 5.39 -4.92
C PRO A 154 -1.63 6.39 -4.71
N LEU A 155 -1.32 7.60 -4.25
CA LEU A 155 -2.36 8.61 -3.98
C LEU A 155 -3.06 9.07 -5.26
N THR A 156 -2.45 8.85 -6.42
CA THR A 156 -3.11 9.19 -7.70
C THR A 156 -4.21 8.20 -8.06
N TRP A 157 -4.28 7.06 -7.36
CA TRP A 157 -5.27 6.01 -7.60
C TRP A 157 -6.29 5.87 -6.49
N VAL A 158 -6.08 6.52 -5.35
CA VAL A 158 -6.92 6.37 -4.17
C VAL A 158 -8.08 7.36 -4.21
N LYS A 159 -9.26 6.88 -3.80
CA LYS A 159 -10.43 7.74 -3.63
C LYS A 159 -10.27 8.57 -2.37
N ILE A 160 -10.44 9.88 -2.51
CA ILE A 160 -10.23 10.85 -1.43
C ILE A 160 -11.59 11.40 -1.03
N GLU A 161 -12.34 10.71 -0.23
CA GLU A 161 -13.53 11.27 0.41
C GLU A 161 -14.28 10.22 1.22
#